data_b8961b190085d5281fddc5f572914ffc
#
_entry.id   b8961b190085d5281fddc5f572914ffc
#
_cell.length_a   1.000
_cell.length_b   1.000
_cell.length_c   1.000
_cell.angle_alpha   90.00
_cell.angle_beta   90.00
_cell.angle_gamma   90.00
#
_symmetry.space_group_name_H-M   'P 1'
#
loop_
_entity.id
_entity.type
_entity.pdbx_description
1 polymer ?
#
loop_
_entity_poly.entity_id
_entity_poly.type
_entity_poly.pdbx_seq_one_letter_code
_entity_poly.pdbx_strand_id
1 'polypeptide(L)'
;MIADTAKKLLYLALGAMFVQQTFASIGRTLPLVIAPAIIEDLHIDPALVGVYVGAAALASLVFQLGCGSFIIRYGALRMSQVALVFLALGMALAAAGPLVFFLISAIIGGGGAATSTPASSHLLGRYSPPKQAPLVFSIKQTAVPAGLLLAGLLGPLMTLYWGWSGALLVTAGACFLFAVMLEPLRGEFDSDRVPSRSFHFSDFRTTLAAVLKSKDLRELSLACFAFNGLQTAFTSYYVLYLTALNYDLAAAGLMFAIAMVIAVPMRIFWGWLGSGRVSPRRIMAGLSLGMAASAALMSLYAADWHPLLIAIIATGMSATAMSWHGVLLSEAARLAPPGMRGAATGGVLSFGQVGAFILPVIYAAQLAVTNSHGIGFILCGLPALVVGVVMWRDSRRAA
;
A
#
# COMPACT_ATOMS: atom_id res chain seq x y z
N MET A 1 31.76 19.05 11.91
CA MET A 1 31.61 19.18 10.44
C MET A 1 31.12 17.88 9.79
N ILE A 2 31.86 16.75 9.87
CA ILE A 2 31.43 15.45 9.25
C ILE A 2 30.10 14.93 9.82
N ALA A 3 29.91 14.94 11.14
CA ALA A 3 28.66 14.49 11.76
C ALA A 3 27.44 15.37 11.42
N ASP A 4 27.66 16.67 11.19
CA ASP A 4 26.62 17.60 10.80
C ASP A 4 26.20 17.39 9.32
N THR A 5 27.19 17.12 8.45
CA THR A 5 26.91 16.76 7.04
C THR A 5 26.14 15.44 6.93
N ALA A 6 26.50 14.41 7.72
CA ALA A 6 25.79 13.14 7.72
C ALA A 6 24.32 13.29 8.19
N LYS A 7 24.06 14.12 9.21
CA LYS A 7 22.69 14.44 9.63
C LYS A 7 21.90 15.17 8.56
N LYS A 8 22.49 16.15 7.89
CA LYS A 8 21.85 16.89 6.79
C LYS A 8 21.46 15.95 5.64
N LEU A 9 22.35 15.03 5.25
CA LEU A 9 22.07 14.04 4.21
C LEU A 9 20.94 13.07 4.63
N LEU A 10 20.91 12.64 5.90
CA LEU A 10 19.82 11.81 6.41
C LEU A 10 18.47 12.53 6.34
N TYR A 11 18.39 13.80 6.82
CA TYR A 11 17.13 14.55 6.76
C TYR A 11 16.70 14.84 5.33
N LEU A 12 17.63 15.13 4.44
CA LEU A 12 17.35 15.35 3.03
C LEU A 12 16.85 14.06 2.37
N ALA A 13 17.50 12.91 2.62
CA ALA A 13 17.07 11.61 2.14
C ALA A 13 15.67 11.24 2.68
N LEU A 14 15.45 11.44 3.99
CA LEU A 14 14.15 11.15 4.62
C LEU A 14 13.04 12.03 4.04
N GLY A 15 13.28 13.35 3.93
CA GLY A 15 12.31 14.29 3.35
C GLY A 15 12.00 13.96 1.89
N ALA A 16 13.02 13.75 1.06
CA ALA A 16 12.87 13.39 -0.33
C ALA A 16 12.08 12.08 -0.51
N MET A 17 12.40 11.04 0.27
CA MET A 17 11.72 9.75 0.19
C MET A 17 10.33 9.76 0.83
N PHE A 18 10.09 10.61 1.82
CA PHE A 18 8.77 10.83 2.40
C PHE A 18 7.82 11.45 1.36
N VAL A 19 8.23 12.56 0.74
CA VAL A 19 7.43 13.25 -0.29
C VAL A 19 7.24 12.35 -1.52
N GLN A 20 8.29 11.66 -1.97
CA GLN A 20 8.21 10.69 -3.07
C GLN A 20 7.17 9.60 -2.80
N GLN A 21 7.19 9.01 -1.60
CA GLN A 21 6.24 7.96 -1.24
C GLN A 21 4.82 8.51 -1.09
N THR A 22 4.66 9.76 -0.62
CA THR A 22 3.37 10.44 -0.56
C THR A 22 2.77 10.59 -1.96
N PHE A 23 3.54 11.13 -2.93
CA PHE A 23 3.10 11.22 -4.32
C PHE A 23 2.81 9.85 -4.94
N ALA A 24 3.64 8.85 -4.67
CA ALA A 24 3.40 7.48 -5.15
C ALA A 24 2.09 6.90 -4.58
N SER A 25 1.77 7.21 -3.33
CA SER A 25 0.52 6.79 -2.70
C SER A 25 -0.69 7.54 -3.25
N ILE A 26 -0.58 8.85 -3.48
CA ILE A 26 -1.63 9.64 -4.13
C ILE A 26 -1.90 9.09 -5.53
N GLY A 27 -0.85 8.95 -6.37
CA GLY A 27 -0.99 8.53 -7.76
C GLY A 27 -1.57 7.12 -7.91
N ARG A 28 -1.29 6.22 -6.96
CA ARG A 28 -1.88 4.88 -6.93
C ARG A 28 -3.34 4.88 -6.47
N THR A 29 -3.72 5.78 -5.55
CA THR A 29 -5.02 5.75 -4.87
C THR A 29 -6.04 6.68 -5.55
N LEU A 30 -5.60 7.77 -6.15
CA LEU A 30 -6.48 8.77 -6.75
C LEU A 30 -7.48 8.17 -7.75
N PRO A 31 -7.09 7.32 -8.74
CA PRO A 31 -8.05 6.74 -9.67
C PRO A 31 -9.16 5.95 -8.97
N LEU A 32 -8.87 5.36 -7.80
CA LEU A 32 -9.83 4.58 -7.01
C LEU A 32 -10.77 5.47 -6.19
N VAL A 33 -10.26 6.58 -5.67
CA VAL A 33 -11.07 7.57 -4.92
C VAL A 33 -12.07 8.27 -5.82
N ILE A 34 -11.66 8.60 -7.05
CA ILE A 34 -12.53 9.28 -8.04
C ILE A 34 -13.23 8.28 -8.98
N ALA A 35 -13.09 6.97 -8.73
CA ALA A 35 -13.73 5.92 -9.54
C ALA A 35 -15.23 6.13 -9.76
N PRO A 36 -16.03 6.59 -8.76
CA PRO A 36 -17.44 6.87 -8.99
C PRO A 36 -17.68 7.85 -10.15
N ALA A 37 -16.93 8.94 -10.20
CA ALA A 37 -17.07 9.93 -11.28
C ALA A 37 -16.62 9.39 -12.63
N ILE A 38 -15.59 8.53 -12.67
CA ILE A 38 -15.12 7.86 -13.90
C ILE A 38 -16.19 6.88 -14.40
N ILE A 39 -16.78 6.09 -13.50
CA ILE A 39 -17.81 5.10 -13.81
C ILE A 39 -19.05 5.78 -14.36
N GLU A 40 -19.49 6.86 -13.73
CA GLU A 40 -20.66 7.64 -14.15
C GLU A 40 -20.45 8.25 -15.53
N ASP A 41 -19.32 8.92 -15.79
CA ASP A 41 -19.04 9.61 -17.05
C ASP A 41 -18.83 8.62 -18.22
N LEU A 42 -18.14 7.51 -17.98
CA LEU A 42 -17.85 6.50 -19.01
C LEU A 42 -18.93 5.41 -19.13
N HIS A 43 -19.97 5.42 -18.28
CA HIS A 43 -21.06 4.45 -18.25
C HIS A 43 -20.56 3.00 -18.17
N ILE A 44 -19.57 2.74 -17.31
CA ILE A 44 -18.92 1.43 -17.16
C ILE A 44 -19.36 0.69 -15.90
N ASP A 45 -19.20 -0.65 -15.90
CA ASP A 45 -19.54 -1.47 -14.74
C ASP A 45 -18.57 -1.19 -13.57
N PRO A 46 -19.08 -0.90 -12.35
CA PRO A 46 -18.27 -0.74 -11.13
C PRO A 46 -17.33 -1.90 -10.83
N ALA A 47 -17.67 -3.13 -11.27
CA ALA A 47 -16.81 -4.30 -11.10
C ALA A 47 -15.48 -4.19 -11.85
N LEU A 48 -15.38 -3.34 -12.88
CA LEU A 48 -14.11 -3.09 -13.60
C LEU A 48 -13.03 -2.46 -12.72
N VAL A 49 -13.39 -1.84 -11.60
CA VAL A 49 -12.43 -1.41 -10.56
C VAL A 49 -11.57 -2.59 -10.09
N GLY A 50 -12.19 -3.79 -9.95
CA GLY A 50 -11.44 -5.01 -9.59
C GLY A 50 -10.44 -5.45 -10.65
N VAL A 51 -10.78 -5.29 -11.92
CA VAL A 51 -9.85 -5.58 -13.03
C VAL A 51 -8.66 -4.62 -12.97
N TYR A 52 -8.90 -3.33 -12.78
CA TYR A 52 -7.87 -2.32 -12.61
C TYR A 52 -6.93 -2.64 -11.43
N VAL A 53 -7.51 -2.89 -10.27
CA VAL A 53 -6.76 -3.21 -9.03
C VAL A 53 -5.99 -4.53 -9.18
N GLY A 54 -6.62 -5.53 -9.78
CA GLY A 54 -6.00 -6.83 -10.04
C GLY A 54 -4.80 -6.72 -10.98
N ALA A 55 -4.94 -5.99 -12.09
CA ALA A 55 -3.85 -5.74 -13.03
C ALA A 55 -2.69 -4.97 -12.36
N ALA A 56 -3.02 -3.94 -11.57
CA ALA A 56 -2.03 -3.16 -10.82
C ALA A 56 -1.29 -4.01 -9.77
N ALA A 57 -2.00 -4.91 -9.06
CA ALA A 57 -1.40 -5.80 -8.07
C ALA A 57 -0.49 -6.85 -8.70
N LEU A 58 -0.91 -7.44 -9.84
CA LEU A 58 -0.09 -8.41 -10.58
C LEU A 58 1.18 -7.76 -11.12
N ALA A 59 1.07 -6.56 -11.72
CA ALA A 59 2.23 -5.79 -12.16
C ALA A 59 3.14 -5.44 -10.95
N SER A 60 2.56 -5.02 -9.82
CA SER A 60 3.29 -4.73 -8.58
C SER A 60 4.09 -5.95 -8.11
N LEU A 61 3.52 -7.15 -8.15
CA LEU A 61 4.20 -8.39 -7.78
C LEU A 61 5.47 -8.61 -8.63
N VAL A 62 5.33 -8.52 -9.96
CA VAL A 62 6.44 -8.73 -10.89
C VAL A 62 7.54 -7.67 -10.70
N PHE A 63 7.17 -6.40 -10.64
CA PHE A 63 8.13 -5.29 -10.49
C PHE A 63 8.82 -5.32 -9.12
N GLN A 64 8.09 -5.61 -8.05
CA GLN A 64 8.65 -5.67 -6.69
C GLN A 64 9.68 -6.80 -6.53
N LEU A 65 9.43 -7.95 -7.14
CA LEU A 65 10.34 -9.09 -7.09
C LEU A 65 11.61 -8.85 -7.94
N GLY A 66 11.50 -8.10 -9.04
CA GLY A 66 12.62 -7.76 -9.91
C GLY A 66 13.42 -6.53 -9.51
N CYS A 67 12.85 -5.63 -8.68
CA CYS A 67 13.41 -4.28 -8.48
C CYS A 67 14.78 -4.26 -7.77
N GLY A 68 15.15 -5.25 -6.99
CA GLY A 68 16.41 -5.26 -6.23
C GLY A 68 17.65 -5.10 -7.11
N SER A 69 17.76 -5.85 -8.19
CA SER A 69 18.87 -5.75 -9.15
C SER A 69 18.86 -4.40 -9.88
N PHE A 70 17.69 -3.84 -10.18
CA PHE A 70 17.56 -2.52 -10.79
C PHE A 70 17.97 -1.40 -9.84
N ILE A 71 17.62 -1.49 -8.56
CA ILE A 71 18.04 -0.53 -7.52
C ILE A 71 19.57 -0.51 -7.41
N ILE A 72 20.20 -1.69 -7.36
CA ILE A 72 21.66 -1.79 -7.30
C ILE A 72 22.30 -1.24 -8.58
N ARG A 73 21.74 -1.53 -9.75
CA ARG A 73 22.31 -1.12 -11.05
C ARG A 73 22.16 0.36 -11.33
N TYR A 74 20.97 0.92 -11.11
CA TYR A 74 20.63 2.29 -11.53
C TYR A 74 20.64 3.30 -10.39
N GLY A 75 20.58 2.83 -9.14
CA GLY A 75 20.50 3.64 -7.94
C GLY A 75 19.08 3.73 -7.37
N ALA A 76 19.00 3.91 -6.06
CA ALA A 76 17.72 3.98 -5.34
C ALA A 76 16.91 5.23 -5.68
N LEU A 77 17.58 6.38 -5.84
CA LEU A 77 16.89 7.62 -6.21
C LEU A 77 16.37 7.56 -7.64
N ARG A 78 17.16 7.03 -8.58
CA ARG A 78 16.71 6.84 -9.97
C ARG A 78 15.50 5.92 -10.03
N MET A 79 15.47 4.82 -9.28
CA MET A 79 14.31 3.94 -9.25
C MET A 79 13.07 4.62 -8.63
N SER A 80 13.26 5.51 -7.65
CA SER A 80 12.19 6.34 -7.09
C SER A 80 11.64 7.36 -8.09
N GLN A 81 12.50 7.95 -8.92
CA GLN A 81 12.08 8.84 -10.04
C GLN A 81 11.31 8.04 -11.11
N VAL A 82 11.81 6.87 -11.51
CA VAL A 82 11.13 5.98 -12.48
C VAL A 82 9.73 5.59 -11.99
N ALA A 83 9.59 5.31 -10.69
CA ALA A 83 8.29 5.04 -10.08
C ALA A 83 7.30 6.20 -10.27
N LEU A 84 7.73 7.43 -10.03
CA LEU A 84 6.89 8.62 -10.22
C LEU A 84 6.58 8.89 -11.69
N VAL A 85 7.53 8.70 -12.59
CA VAL A 85 7.32 8.85 -14.04
C VAL A 85 6.32 7.82 -14.55
N PHE A 86 6.41 6.56 -14.11
CA PHE A 86 5.46 5.52 -14.49
C PHE A 86 4.06 5.82 -13.96
N LEU A 87 3.92 6.34 -12.74
CA LEU A 87 2.64 6.80 -12.22
C LEU A 87 2.09 7.97 -13.03
N ALA A 88 2.93 8.96 -13.36
CA ALA A 88 2.54 10.10 -14.18
C ALA A 88 2.05 9.65 -15.57
N LEU A 89 2.81 8.79 -16.26
CA LEU A 89 2.43 8.23 -17.55
C LEU A 89 1.13 7.42 -17.46
N GLY A 90 1.01 6.56 -16.43
CA GLY A 90 -0.20 5.78 -16.21
C GLY A 90 -1.44 6.67 -16.05
N MET A 91 -1.38 7.68 -15.18
CA MET A 91 -2.49 8.61 -14.98
C MET A 91 -2.81 9.45 -16.22
N ALA A 92 -1.78 9.91 -16.95
CA ALA A 92 -1.98 10.65 -18.21
C ALA A 92 -2.66 9.78 -19.28
N LEU A 93 -2.30 8.50 -19.38
CA LEU A 93 -2.98 7.55 -20.27
C LEU A 93 -4.43 7.32 -19.86
N ALA A 94 -4.69 7.08 -18.57
CA ALA A 94 -6.04 6.88 -18.07
C ALA A 94 -6.95 8.10 -18.32
N ALA A 95 -6.39 9.31 -18.22
CA ALA A 95 -7.10 10.56 -18.48
C ALA A 95 -7.62 10.69 -19.92
N ALA A 96 -7.12 9.90 -20.87
CA ALA A 96 -7.59 9.87 -22.25
C ALA A 96 -8.96 9.18 -22.42
N GLY A 97 -9.44 8.39 -21.44
CA GLY A 97 -10.80 7.84 -21.35
C GLY A 97 -10.98 6.38 -21.80
N PRO A 98 -10.40 5.88 -22.90
CA PRO A 98 -10.62 4.49 -23.31
C PRO A 98 -10.18 3.46 -22.25
N LEU A 99 -10.98 2.41 -22.03
CA LEU A 99 -10.73 1.38 -21.00
C LEU A 99 -9.37 0.70 -21.13
N VAL A 100 -8.87 0.52 -22.34
CA VAL A 100 -7.54 -0.06 -22.59
C VAL A 100 -6.43 0.79 -21.94
N PHE A 101 -6.59 2.11 -21.89
CA PHE A 101 -5.61 3.00 -21.25
C PHE A 101 -5.68 2.91 -19.71
N PHE A 102 -6.84 2.63 -19.13
CA PHE A 102 -6.92 2.30 -17.70
C PHE A 102 -6.18 0.99 -17.38
N LEU A 103 -6.29 -0.03 -18.23
CA LEU A 103 -5.54 -1.27 -18.05
C LEU A 103 -4.03 -1.04 -18.15
N ILE A 104 -3.57 -0.30 -19.15
CA ILE A 104 -2.16 0.07 -19.30
C ILE A 104 -1.70 0.91 -18.10
N SER A 105 -2.51 1.88 -17.66
CA SER A 105 -2.27 2.69 -16.46
C SER A 105 -2.09 1.82 -15.21
N ALA A 106 -2.96 0.83 -15.01
CA ALA A 106 -2.87 -0.10 -13.90
C ALA A 106 -1.53 -0.86 -13.89
N ILE A 107 -1.10 -1.35 -15.06
CA ILE A 107 0.16 -2.11 -15.20
C ILE A 107 1.37 -1.20 -14.96
N ILE A 108 1.45 -0.07 -15.65
CA ILE A 108 2.60 0.84 -15.56
C ILE A 108 2.64 1.52 -14.18
N GLY A 109 1.51 2.10 -13.75
CA GLY A 109 1.43 2.82 -12.48
C GLY A 109 1.56 1.89 -11.27
N GLY A 110 0.87 0.74 -11.28
CA GLY A 110 0.97 -0.27 -10.22
C GLY A 110 2.38 -0.84 -10.10
N GLY A 111 2.98 -1.24 -11.23
CA GLY A 111 4.36 -1.73 -11.28
C GLY A 111 5.36 -0.68 -10.81
N GLY A 112 5.24 0.56 -11.31
CA GLY A 112 6.10 1.67 -10.90
C GLY A 112 6.02 1.94 -9.40
N ALA A 113 4.81 2.10 -8.86
CA ALA A 113 4.59 2.36 -7.43
C ALA A 113 5.21 1.30 -6.51
N ALA A 114 5.22 0.03 -6.94
CA ALA A 114 5.75 -1.08 -6.15
C ALA A 114 7.26 -0.97 -5.88
N THR A 115 8.01 -0.26 -6.71
CA THR A 115 9.46 -0.06 -6.53
C THR A 115 9.81 1.02 -5.52
N SER A 116 8.86 1.91 -5.18
CA SER A 116 9.08 3.06 -4.28
C SER A 116 9.55 2.66 -2.87
N THR A 117 8.91 1.64 -2.27
CA THR A 117 9.28 1.19 -0.92
C THR A 117 10.64 0.51 -0.86
N PRO A 118 11.00 -0.46 -1.73
CA PRO A 118 12.34 -1.04 -1.75
C PRO A 118 13.43 0.00 -2.03
N ALA A 119 13.23 0.90 -2.99
CA ALA A 119 14.19 1.95 -3.33
C ALA A 119 14.44 2.90 -2.16
N SER A 120 13.37 3.43 -1.54
CA SER A 120 13.52 4.30 -0.37
C SER A 120 14.13 3.59 0.83
N SER A 121 13.85 2.28 1.02
CA SER A 121 14.44 1.48 2.09
C SER A 121 15.94 1.28 1.89
N HIS A 122 16.39 1.05 0.65
CA HIS A 122 17.80 0.96 0.31
C HIS A 122 18.53 2.27 0.63
N LEU A 123 18.00 3.41 0.16
CA LEU A 123 18.57 4.73 0.39
C LEU A 123 18.64 5.08 1.88
N LEU A 124 17.53 4.95 2.62
CA LEU A 124 17.48 5.27 4.03
C LEU A 124 18.35 4.33 4.88
N GLY A 125 18.45 3.06 4.49
CA GLY A 125 19.34 2.09 5.16
C GLY A 125 20.82 2.51 5.14
N ARG A 126 21.25 3.22 4.08
CA ARG A 126 22.61 3.72 3.93
C ARG A 126 22.90 4.92 4.85
N TYR A 127 21.95 5.83 5.03
CA TYR A 127 22.15 7.06 5.79
C TYR A 127 21.69 6.99 7.24
N SER A 128 20.87 5.99 7.61
CA SER A 128 20.30 5.90 8.96
C SER A 128 21.30 5.29 9.95
N PRO A 129 21.59 5.96 11.08
CA PRO A 129 22.33 5.34 12.16
C PRO A 129 21.59 4.08 12.66
N PRO A 130 22.28 2.95 12.93
CA PRO A 130 21.61 1.68 13.29
C PRO A 130 20.60 1.80 14.44
N LYS A 131 20.89 2.62 15.45
CA LYS A 131 19.98 2.85 16.59
C LYS A 131 18.74 3.65 16.24
N GLN A 132 18.80 4.49 15.20
CA GLN A 132 17.69 5.37 14.76
C GLN A 132 16.94 4.81 13.55
N ALA A 133 17.49 3.82 12.88
CA ALA A 133 16.88 3.24 11.67
C ALA A 133 15.40 2.86 11.87
N PRO A 134 14.95 2.18 12.96
CA PRO A 134 13.54 1.86 13.15
C PRO A 134 12.63 3.09 13.13
N LEU A 135 13.06 4.18 13.78
CA LEU A 135 12.33 5.44 13.82
C LEU A 135 12.27 6.12 12.44
N VAL A 136 13.40 6.19 11.74
CA VAL A 136 13.50 6.79 10.39
C VAL A 136 12.58 6.05 9.42
N PHE A 137 12.60 4.72 9.42
CA PHE A 137 11.72 3.91 8.59
C PHE A 137 10.24 4.07 8.98
N SER A 138 9.93 4.16 10.27
CA SER A 138 8.56 4.39 10.74
C SER A 138 8.03 5.74 10.26
N ILE A 139 8.81 6.81 10.41
CA ILE A 139 8.45 8.15 9.90
C ILE A 139 8.22 8.10 8.38
N LYS A 140 9.14 7.50 7.62
CA LYS A 140 8.98 7.37 6.17
C LYS A 140 7.70 6.63 5.79
N GLN A 141 7.35 5.58 6.52
CA GLN A 141 6.16 4.78 6.20
C GLN A 141 4.84 5.49 6.51
N THR A 142 4.83 6.58 7.30
CA THR A 142 3.64 7.41 7.47
C THR A 142 3.28 8.21 6.21
N ALA A 143 4.19 8.30 5.23
CA ALA A 143 3.91 8.87 3.92
C ALA A 143 2.80 8.13 3.15
N VAL A 144 2.62 6.82 3.39
CA VAL A 144 1.55 6.05 2.74
C VAL A 144 0.17 6.54 3.18
N PRO A 145 -0.23 6.50 4.47
CA PRO A 145 -1.52 7.02 4.88
C PRO A 145 -1.66 8.54 4.63
N ALA A 146 -0.56 9.31 4.66
CA ALA A 146 -0.59 10.72 4.28
C ALA A 146 -1.01 10.91 2.80
N GLY A 147 -0.48 10.08 1.90
CA GLY A 147 -0.88 10.12 0.49
C GLY A 147 -2.34 9.68 0.28
N LEU A 148 -2.82 8.68 1.02
CA LEU A 148 -4.22 8.25 0.97
C LEU A 148 -5.15 9.35 1.48
N LEU A 149 -4.80 10.00 2.61
CA LEU A 149 -5.50 11.15 3.14
C LEU A 149 -5.62 12.27 2.09
N LEU A 150 -4.50 12.63 1.47
CA LEU A 150 -4.47 13.68 0.44
C LEU A 150 -5.29 13.28 -0.80
N ALA A 151 -5.24 12.02 -1.24
CA ALA A 151 -6.07 11.54 -2.34
C ALA A 151 -7.56 11.66 -2.01
N GLY A 152 -7.96 11.30 -0.78
CA GLY A 152 -9.35 11.42 -0.30
C GLY A 152 -9.86 12.86 -0.24
N LEU A 153 -9.01 13.80 0.15
CA LEU A 153 -9.38 15.22 0.24
C LEU A 153 -9.30 15.93 -1.12
N LEU A 154 -8.19 15.77 -1.81
CA LEU A 154 -7.92 16.53 -3.04
C LEU A 154 -8.58 15.90 -4.27
N GLY A 155 -8.77 14.58 -4.30
CA GLY A 155 -9.38 13.88 -5.44
C GLY A 155 -10.76 14.44 -5.81
N PRO A 156 -11.74 14.45 -4.88
CA PRO A 156 -13.06 15.00 -5.15
C PRO A 156 -13.02 16.49 -5.51
N LEU A 157 -12.19 17.29 -4.82
CA LEU A 157 -12.04 18.72 -5.11
C LEU A 157 -11.52 18.96 -6.53
N MET A 158 -10.46 18.27 -6.92
CA MET A 158 -9.90 18.36 -8.28
C MET A 158 -10.92 17.89 -9.33
N THR A 159 -11.69 16.84 -9.01
CA THR A 159 -12.75 16.33 -9.90
C THR A 159 -13.87 17.36 -10.07
N LEU A 160 -14.24 18.06 -9.01
CA LEU A 160 -15.25 19.12 -9.06
C LEU A 160 -14.85 20.28 -9.98
N TYR A 161 -13.58 20.72 -9.92
CA TYR A 161 -13.12 21.90 -10.68
C TYR A 161 -12.63 21.56 -12.08
N TRP A 162 -12.05 20.39 -12.31
CA TRP A 162 -11.37 20.05 -13.57
C TRP A 162 -11.87 18.72 -14.19
N GLY A 163 -12.89 18.11 -13.63
CA GLY A 163 -13.34 16.77 -14.00
C GLY A 163 -12.33 15.70 -13.57
N TRP A 164 -12.73 14.44 -13.67
CA TRP A 164 -11.88 13.31 -13.30
C TRP A 164 -10.59 13.21 -14.14
N SER A 165 -10.68 13.50 -15.45
CA SER A 165 -9.52 13.52 -16.35
C SER A 165 -8.53 14.61 -15.95
N GLY A 166 -9.02 15.84 -15.63
CA GLY A 166 -8.19 16.93 -15.13
C GLY A 166 -7.52 16.61 -13.79
N ALA A 167 -8.22 15.95 -12.87
CA ALA A 167 -7.65 15.50 -11.60
C ALA A 167 -6.47 14.52 -11.80
N LEU A 168 -6.62 13.57 -12.75
CA LEU A 168 -5.54 12.66 -13.11
C LEU A 168 -4.34 13.39 -13.74
N LEU A 169 -4.59 14.34 -14.67
CA LEU A 169 -3.52 15.08 -15.35
C LEU A 169 -2.75 16.01 -14.40
N VAL A 170 -3.43 16.72 -13.50
CA VAL A 170 -2.79 17.58 -12.49
C VAL A 170 -1.91 16.74 -11.57
N THR A 171 -2.39 15.58 -11.12
CA THR A 171 -1.61 14.68 -10.27
C THR A 171 -0.44 14.06 -11.04
N ALA A 172 -0.64 13.70 -12.30
CA ALA A 172 0.44 13.22 -13.18
C ALA A 172 1.54 14.28 -13.32
N GLY A 173 1.15 15.54 -13.59
CA GLY A 173 2.08 16.67 -13.67
C GLY A 173 2.87 16.88 -12.38
N ALA A 174 2.20 16.81 -11.22
CA ALA A 174 2.84 16.93 -9.92
C ALA A 174 3.84 15.78 -9.64
N CYS A 175 3.50 14.54 -9.96
CA CYS A 175 4.41 13.39 -9.85
C CYS A 175 5.63 13.54 -10.77
N PHE A 176 5.41 13.96 -12.02
CA PHE A 176 6.50 14.18 -12.99
C PHE A 176 7.42 15.32 -12.55
N LEU A 177 6.83 16.45 -12.14
CA LEU A 177 7.60 17.61 -11.66
C LEU A 177 8.47 17.22 -10.46
N PHE A 178 7.90 16.50 -9.49
CA PHE A 178 8.68 16.06 -8.33
C PHE A 178 9.78 15.06 -8.72
N ALA A 179 9.55 14.18 -9.69
CA ALA A 179 10.60 13.31 -10.21
C ALA A 179 11.77 14.11 -10.79
N VAL A 180 11.50 15.19 -11.52
CA VAL A 180 12.53 16.11 -12.05
C VAL A 180 13.25 16.85 -10.92
N MET A 181 12.52 17.33 -9.90
CA MET A 181 13.10 18.03 -8.74
C MET A 181 14.07 17.16 -7.93
N LEU A 182 13.97 15.84 -8.01
CA LEU A 182 14.90 14.92 -7.36
C LEU A 182 16.23 14.76 -8.11
N GLU A 183 16.33 15.17 -9.39
CA GLU A 183 17.52 14.95 -10.21
C GLU A 183 18.82 15.52 -9.62
N PRO A 184 18.86 16.74 -9.02
CA PRO A 184 20.07 17.28 -8.42
C PRO A 184 20.65 16.44 -7.28
N LEU A 185 19.82 15.64 -6.59
CA LEU A 185 20.26 14.79 -5.47
C LEU A 185 20.89 13.47 -5.91
N ARG A 186 20.79 13.13 -7.20
CA ARG A 186 21.19 11.84 -7.74
C ARG A 186 22.67 11.55 -7.61
N GLY A 187 23.52 12.58 -7.78
CA GLY A 187 24.98 12.42 -7.68
C GLY A 187 25.42 11.82 -6.35
N GLU A 188 24.81 12.27 -5.25
CA GLU A 188 25.06 11.78 -3.90
C GLU A 188 24.31 10.45 -3.62
N PHE A 189 23.02 10.41 -3.87
CA PHE A 189 22.15 9.33 -3.41
C PHE A 189 22.26 8.03 -4.22
N ASP A 190 22.74 8.09 -5.45
CA ASP A 190 23.00 6.92 -6.31
C ASP A 190 24.52 6.65 -6.47
N SER A 191 25.36 7.18 -5.59
CA SER A 191 26.82 6.99 -5.67
C SER A 191 27.26 5.54 -5.39
N ASP A 192 26.42 4.73 -4.75
CA ASP A 192 26.64 3.30 -4.47
C ASP A 192 26.16 2.34 -5.57
N ARG A 193 25.65 2.87 -6.69
CA ARG A 193 25.19 2.05 -7.81
C ARG A 193 26.32 1.21 -8.43
N VAL A 194 25.99 0.00 -8.86
CA VAL A 194 26.89 -0.94 -9.55
C VAL A 194 26.37 -1.21 -10.97
N PRO A 195 26.82 -0.45 -11.98
CA PRO A 195 26.30 -0.55 -13.36
C PRO A 195 26.45 -1.95 -13.99
N SER A 196 27.42 -2.74 -13.53
CA SER A 196 27.65 -4.13 -14.00
C SER A 196 26.67 -5.16 -13.43
N ARG A 197 25.83 -4.81 -12.45
CA ARG A 197 24.85 -5.75 -11.89
C ARG A 197 23.87 -6.20 -12.97
N SER A 198 23.78 -7.52 -13.18
CA SER A 198 22.77 -8.14 -14.04
C SER A 198 21.55 -8.59 -13.24
N PHE A 199 20.41 -8.71 -13.90
CA PHE A 199 19.21 -9.28 -13.35
C PHE A 199 19.30 -10.83 -13.43
N HIS A 200 19.00 -11.50 -12.29
CA HIS A 200 18.98 -12.95 -12.22
C HIS A 200 17.64 -13.44 -11.69
N PHE A 201 16.95 -14.26 -12.45
CA PHE A 201 15.71 -14.94 -12.00
C PHE A 201 15.92 -15.89 -10.82
N SER A 202 17.15 -16.35 -10.59
CA SER A 202 17.52 -17.19 -9.44
C SER A 202 17.27 -16.51 -8.10
N ASP A 203 17.39 -15.18 -8.02
CA ASP A 203 17.16 -14.41 -6.80
C ASP A 203 15.71 -14.56 -6.33
N PHE A 204 14.77 -14.64 -7.26
CA PHE A 204 13.35 -14.87 -7.01
C PHE A 204 13.11 -16.25 -6.37
N ARG A 205 13.68 -17.31 -6.95
CA ARG A 205 13.54 -18.68 -6.46
C ARG A 205 14.10 -18.84 -5.05
N THR A 206 15.22 -18.21 -4.76
CA THR A 206 15.86 -18.22 -3.45
C THR A 206 14.98 -17.55 -2.39
N THR A 207 14.41 -16.41 -2.73
CA THR A 207 13.48 -15.66 -1.86
C THR A 207 12.25 -16.48 -1.51
N LEU A 208 11.59 -17.08 -2.51
CA LEU A 208 10.40 -17.88 -2.30
C LEU A 208 10.71 -19.17 -1.52
N ALA A 209 11.83 -19.84 -1.83
CA ALA A 209 12.25 -21.06 -1.13
C ALA A 209 12.54 -20.82 0.36
N ALA A 210 13.12 -19.67 0.72
CA ALA A 210 13.36 -19.29 2.10
C ALA A 210 12.07 -19.22 2.94
N VAL A 211 11.00 -18.66 2.36
CA VAL A 211 9.70 -18.56 3.03
C VAL A 211 9.02 -19.92 3.12
N LEU A 212 8.98 -20.68 2.03
CA LEU A 212 8.25 -21.95 1.96
C LEU A 212 8.84 -23.04 2.85
N LYS A 213 10.14 -22.99 3.17
CA LYS A 213 10.83 -23.95 4.04
C LYS A 213 10.53 -23.75 5.54
N SER A 214 10.19 -22.53 5.96
CA SER A 214 9.91 -22.20 7.36
C SER A 214 8.41 -22.17 7.64
N LYS A 215 7.94 -22.95 8.65
CA LYS A 215 6.54 -22.93 9.08
C LYS A 215 6.12 -21.52 9.53
N ASP A 216 6.93 -20.89 10.36
CA ASP A 216 6.63 -19.55 10.90
C ASP A 216 6.55 -18.49 9.81
N LEU A 217 7.46 -18.52 8.81
CA LEU A 217 7.43 -17.59 7.69
C LEU A 217 6.23 -17.85 6.76
N ARG A 218 5.78 -19.10 6.60
CA ARG A 218 4.53 -19.39 5.87
C ARG A 218 3.31 -18.82 6.57
N GLU A 219 3.21 -18.97 7.91
CA GLU A 219 2.13 -18.38 8.70
C GLU A 219 2.10 -16.85 8.56
N LEU A 220 3.26 -16.19 8.62
CA LEU A 220 3.38 -14.75 8.37
C LEU A 220 2.98 -14.38 6.93
N SER A 221 3.29 -15.23 5.95
CA SER A 221 2.91 -15.01 4.56
C SER A 221 1.41 -15.08 4.35
N LEU A 222 0.73 -16.02 5.01
CA LEU A 222 -0.74 -16.11 5.01
C LEU A 222 -1.38 -14.89 5.70
N ALA A 223 -0.78 -14.42 6.81
CA ALA A 223 -1.22 -13.17 7.44
C ALA A 223 -1.02 -11.97 6.49
N CYS A 224 0.14 -11.89 5.83
CA CYS A 224 0.42 -10.83 4.86
C CYS A 224 -0.57 -10.84 3.68
N PHE A 225 -0.91 -12.04 3.16
CA PHE A 225 -1.95 -12.23 2.15
C PHE A 225 -3.28 -11.65 2.60
N ALA A 226 -3.76 -12.05 3.78
CA ALA A 226 -5.05 -11.62 4.30
C ALA A 226 -5.09 -10.11 4.58
N PHE A 227 -4.03 -9.58 5.20
CA PHE A 227 -3.95 -8.18 5.61
C PHE A 227 -3.87 -7.24 4.40
N ASN A 228 -2.94 -7.50 3.50
CA ASN A 228 -2.76 -6.65 2.31
C ASN A 228 -3.94 -6.78 1.35
N GLY A 229 -4.55 -7.95 1.25
CA GLY A 229 -5.74 -8.18 0.44
C GLY A 229 -6.94 -7.38 0.94
N LEU A 230 -7.28 -7.48 2.23
CA LEU A 230 -8.40 -6.73 2.81
C LEU A 230 -8.10 -5.22 2.84
N GLN A 231 -6.86 -4.82 3.13
CA GLN A 231 -6.44 -3.43 3.02
C GLN A 231 -6.66 -2.88 1.61
N THR A 232 -6.27 -3.63 0.58
CA THR A 232 -6.44 -3.21 -0.82
C THR A 232 -7.93 -3.15 -1.19
N ALA A 233 -8.73 -4.13 -0.78
CA ALA A 233 -10.17 -4.08 -1.00
C ALA A 233 -10.80 -2.84 -0.33
N PHE A 234 -10.43 -2.53 0.91
CA PHE A 234 -10.91 -1.34 1.60
C PHE A 234 -10.53 -0.04 0.87
N THR A 235 -9.25 0.14 0.53
CA THR A 235 -8.81 1.36 -0.15
C THR A 235 -9.35 1.51 -1.56
N SER A 236 -9.76 0.40 -2.21
CA SER A 236 -10.27 0.42 -3.58
C SER A 236 -11.77 0.63 -3.67
N TYR A 237 -12.52 0.08 -2.72
CA TYR A 237 -13.99 0.02 -2.82
C TYR A 237 -14.73 0.87 -1.79
N TYR A 238 -14.06 1.41 -0.77
CA TYR A 238 -14.76 2.13 0.29
C TYR A 238 -15.48 3.38 -0.22
N VAL A 239 -14.81 4.21 -1.03
CA VAL A 239 -15.43 5.42 -1.61
C VAL A 239 -16.57 5.03 -2.54
N LEU A 240 -16.36 4.02 -3.40
CA LEU A 240 -17.39 3.50 -4.30
C LEU A 240 -18.59 2.95 -3.51
N TYR A 241 -18.36 2.28 -2.37
CA TYR A 241 -19.44 1.81 -1.52
C TYR A 241 -20.26 2.96 -0.92
N LEU A 242 -19.60 4.03 -0.45
CA LEU A 242 -20.30 5.20 0.09
C LEU A 242 -21.14 5.90 -0.98
N THR A 243 -20.64 6.01 -2.22
CA THR A 243 -21.43 6.60 -3.30
C THR A 243 -22.64 5.72 -3.68
N ALA A 244 -22.51 4.39 -3.60
CA ALA A 244 -23.64 3.48 -3.74
C ALA A 244 -24.67 3.61 -2.61
N LEU A 245 -24.29 4.17 -1.45
CA LEU A 245 -25.19 4.54 -0.34
C LEU A 245 -25.72 5.99 -0.45
N ASN A 246 -25.62 6.61 -1.62
CA ASN A 246 -26.07 7.97 -1.94
C ASN A 246 -25.27 9.12 -1.27
N TYR A 247 -24.05 8.86 -0.81
CA TYR A 247 -23.14 9.95 -0.45
C TYR A 247 -22.55 10.57 -1.71
N ASP A 248 -22.45 11.90 -1.76
CA ASP A 248 -21.70 12.57 -2.81
C ASP A 248 -20.19 12.24 -2.72
N LEU A 249 -19.48 12.44 -3.83
CA LEU A 249 -18.06 12.11 -3.93
C LEU A 249 -17.20 12.87 -2.90
N ALA A 250 -17.54 14.11 -2.60
CA ALA A 250 -16.80 14.94 -1.65
C ALA A 250 -16.97 14.42 -0.23
N ALA A 251 -18.19 14.08 0.19
CA ALA A 251 -18.48 13.49 1.48
C ALA A 251 -17.83 12.09 1.62
N ALA A 252 -17.91 11.25 0.60
CA ALA A 252 -17.28 9.93 0.59
C ALA A 252 -15.73 10.02 0.68
N GLY A 253 -15.13 10.94 -0.06
CA GLY A 253 -13.70 11.22 -0.01
C GLY A 253 -13.25 11.77 1.35
N LEU A 254 -14.04 12.66 1.96
CA LEU A 254 -13.79 13.17 3.31
C LEU A 254 -13.85 12.05 4.36
N MET A 255 -14.85 11.16 4.30
CA MET A 255 -14.96 10.00 5.19
C MET A 255 -13.75 9.07 5.04
N PHE A 256 -13.30 8.82 3.80
CA PHE A 256 -12.07 8.07 3.55
C PHE A 256 -10.85 8.76 4.17
N ALA A 257 -10.72 10.07 3.99
CA ALA A 257 -9.62 10.86 4.55
C ALA A 257 -9.60 10.81 6.09
N ILE A 258 -10.77 10.96 6.74
CA ILE A 258 -10.91 10.84 8.21
C ILE A 258 -10.43 9.46 8.69
N ALA A 259 -10.85 8.39 8.01
CA ALA A 259 -10.37 7.05 8.33
C ALA A 259 -8.84 6.93 8.22
N MET A 260 -8.20 7.61 7.25
CA MET A 260 -6.75 7.57 7.06
C MET A 260 -5.96 8.36 8.12
N VAL A 261 -6.55 9.39 8.73
CA VAL A 261 -5.89 10.16 9.80
C VAL A 261 -5.47 9.25 10.96
N ILE A 262 -6.33 8.31 11.37
CA ILE A 262 -6.06 7.41 12.48
C ILE A 262 -4.97 6.38 12.17
N ALA A 263 -4.72 6.08 10.89
CA ALA A 263 -3.70 5.11 10.49
C ALA A 263 -2.29 5.50 10.97
N VAL A 264 -1.98 6.80 11.03
CA VAL A 264 -0.66 7.30 11.45
C VAL A 264 -0.39 7.00 12.93
N PRO A 265 -1.19 7.49 13.90
CA PRO A 265 -0.97 7.19 15.31
C PRO A 265 -1.11 5.69 15.62
N MET A 266 -1.98 4.97 14.94
CA MET A 266 -2.17 3.54 15.18
C MET A 266 -0.97 2.70 14.69
N ARG A 267 -0.29 3.09 13.59
CA ARG A 267 0.99 2.45 13.23
C ARG A 267 2.05 2.58 14.32
N ILE A 268 2.14 3.75 14.94
CA ILE A 268 3.08 4.02 16.04
C ILE A 268 2.67 3.21 17.26
N PHE A 269 1.36 3.22 17.62
CA PHE A 269 0.82 2.51 18.76
C PHE A 269 1.07 0.99 18.68
N TRP A 270 0.73 0.34 17.57
CA TRP A 270 0.93 -1.10 17.41
C TRP A 270 2.42 -1.47 17.37
N GLY A 271 3.26 -0.64 16.75
CA GLY A 271 4.72 -0.81 16.78
C GLY A 271 5.30 -0.69 18.18
N TRP A 272 4.85 0.30 18.97
CA TRP A 272 5.24 0.50 20.35
C TRP A 272 4.77 -0.67 21.25
N LEU A 273 3.56 -1.15 21.07
CA LEU A 273 3.03 -2.29 21.80
C LEU A 273 3.83 -3.58 21.50
N GLY A 274 4.28 -3.76 20.24
CA GLY A 274 5.11 -4.88 19.80
C GLY A 274 6.57 -4.81 20.23
N SER A 275 7.06 -3.67 20.71
CA SER A 275 8.44 -3.50 21.17
C SER A 275 8.67 -4.00 22.61
N GLY A 276 8.16 -5.22 22.92
CA GLY A 276 8.45 -5.93 24.18
C GLY A 276 7.31 -6.03 25.19
N ARG A 277 6.14 -5.40 24.93
CA ARG A 277 4.98 -5.47 25.84
C ARG A 277 4.03 -6.61 25.52
N VAL A 278 3.79 -6.84 24.24
CA VAL A 278 2.91 -7.90 23.73
C VAL A 278 3.63 -8.63 22.62
N SER A 279 3.50 -9.96 22.57
CA SER A 279 4.16 -10.75 21.52
C SER A 279 3.63 -10.35 20.13
N PRO A 280 4.50 -10.28 19.10
CA PRO A 280 4.10 -9.93 17.73
C PRO A 280 2.93 -10.78 17.22
N ARG A 281 2.87 -12.08 17.58
CA ARG A 281 1.76 -12.97 17.22
C ARG A 281 0.43 -12.55 17.82
N ARG A 282 0.40 -12.14 19.09
CA ARG A 282 -0.84 -11.63 19.74
C ARG A 282 -1.30 -10.33 19.10
N ILE A 283 -0.37 -9.44 18.75
CA ILE A 283 -0.71 -8.18 18.07
C ILE A 283 -1.29 -8.49 16.69
N MET A 284 -0.65 -9.35 15.90
CA MET A 284 -1.14 -9.74 14.58
C MET A 284 -2.51 -10.42 14.67
N ALA A 285 -2.73 -11.27 15.68
CA ALA A 285 -4.05 -11.85 15.93
C ALA A 285 -5.11 -10.78 16.24
N GLY A 286 -4.79 -9.82 17.09
CA GLY A 286 -5.68 -8.69 17.42
C GLY A 286 -5.99 -7.83 16.21
N LEU A 287 -4.97 -7.47 15.41
CA LEU A 287 -5.14 -6.74 14.15
C LEU A 287 -6.04 -7.51 13.19
N SER A 288 -5.80 -8.80 13.03
CA SER A 288 -6.55 -9.69 12.14
C SER A 288 -8.03 -9.77 12.51
N LEU A 289 -8.32 -9.99 13.81
CA LEU A 289 -9.69 -10.04 14.31
C LEU A 289 -10.38 -8.68 14.21
N GLY A 290 -9.65 -7.58 14.49
CA GLY A 290 -10.15 -6.22 14.33
C GLY A 290 -10.49 -5.89 12.87
N MET A 291 -9.66 -6.30 11.92
CA MET A 291 -9.92 -6.17 10.49
C MET A 291 -11.18 -6.96 10.08
N ALA A 292 -11.29 -8.21 10.53
CA ALA A 292 -12.45 -9.06 10.22
C ALA A 292 -13.75 -8.50 10.83
N ALA A 293 -13.70 -8.03 12.07
CA ALA A 293 -14.84 -7.40 12.74
C ALA A 293 -15.27 -6.11 12.03
N SER A 294 -14.30 -5.26 11.63
CA SER A 294 -14.60 -4.04 10.87
C SER A 294 -15.21 -4.36 9.51
N ALA A 295 -14.71 -5.39 8.81
CA ALA A 295 -15.27 -5.83 7.54
C ALA A 295 -16.72 -6.35 7.69
N ALA A 296 -16.99 -7.10 8.76
CA ALA A 296 -18.35 -7.56 9.09
C ALA A 296 -19.29 -6.38 9.42
N LEU A 297 -18.82 -5.38 10.18
CA LEU A 297 -19.61 -4.18 10.46
C LEU A 297 -19.86 -3.33 9.20
N MET A 298 -18.86 -3.19 8.33
CA MET A 298 -19.01 -2.49 7.05
C MET A 298 -20.03 -3.18 6.13
N SER A 299 -20.19 -4.50 6.24
CA SER A 299 -21.19 -5.23 5.45
C SER A 299 -22.63 -4.90 5.79
N LEU A 300 -22.84 -4.29 6.95
CA LEU A 300 -24.15 -3.90 7.45
C LEU A 300 -24.52 -2.45 7.13
N TYR A 301 -23.64 -1.68 6.46
CA TYR A 301 -23.91 -0.28 6.11
C TYR A 301 -25.23 -0.16 5.33
N ALA A 302 -26.04 0.80 5.74
CA ALA A 302 -27.29 1.17 5.09
C ALA A 302 -27.35 2.70 4.90
N ALA A 303 -28.10 3.15 3.92
CA ALA A 303 -28.19 4.56 3.55
C ALA A 303 -28.80 5.45 4.66
N ASP A 304 -29.56 4.85 5.57
CA ASP A 304 -30.17 5.54 6.73
C ASP A 304 -29.26 5.63 7.96
N TRP A 305 -28.07 5.04 7.89
CA TRP A 305 -27.12 5.10 9.01
C TRP A 305 -26.56 6.51 9.18
N HIS A 306 -26.38 6.90 10.44
CA HIS A 306 -25.75 8.17 10.75
C HIS A 306 -24.30 8.19 10.23
N PRO A 307 -23.85 9.23 9.50
CA PRO A 307 -22.51 9.31 8.89
C PRO A 307 -21.36 9.09 9.88
N LEU A 308 -21.53 9.56 11.13
CA LEU A 308 -20.53 9.37 12.18
C LEU A 308 -20.30 7.87 12.52
N LEU A 309 -21.36 7.04 12.52
CA LEU A 309 -21.22 5.60 12.78
C LEU A 309 -20.44 4.91 11.67
N ILE A 310 -20.74 5.25 10.42
CA ILE A 310 -20.01 4.77 9.23
C ILE A 310 -18.53 5.16 9.33
N ALA A 311 -18.24 6.42 9.67
CA ALA A 311 -16.88 6.94 9.83
C ALA A 311 -16.12 6.24 10.99
N ILE A 312 -16.79 5.96 12.12
CA ILE A 312 -16.18 5.23 13.26
C ILE A 312 -15.78 3.82 12.85
N ILE A 313 -16.65 3.08 12.14
CA ILE A 313 -16.35 1.72 11.69
C ILE A 313 -15.21 1.73 10.67
N ALA A 314 -15.23 2.66 9.71
CA ALA A 314 -14.14 2.83 8.75
C ALA A 314 -12.80 3.20 9.44
N THR A 315 -12.86 4.01 10.50
CA THR A 315 -11.70 4.33 11.35
C THR A 315 -11.16 3.07 12.05
N GLY A 316 -12.02 2.19 12.54
CA GLY A 316 -11.65 0.88 13.10
C GLY A 316 -10.96 -0.02 12.07
N MET A 317 -11.49 -0.07 10.84
CA MET A 317 -10.84 -0.76 9.73
C MET A 317 -9.46 -0.17 9.44
N SER A 318 -9.34 1.15 9.35
CA SER A 318 -8.08 1.82 9.08
C SER A 318 -7.04 1.60 10.20
N ALA A 319 -7.48 1.67 11.47
CA ALA A 319 -6.63 1.45 12.65
C ALA A 319 -5.96 0.06 12.66
N THR A 320 -6.57 -0.92 12.02
CA THR A 320 -6.08 -2.30 11.94
C THR A 320 -5.45 -2.57 10.57
N ALA A 321 -6.18 -2.35 9.47
CA ALA A 321 -5.75 -2.68 8.12
C ALA A 321 -4.57 -1.85 7.60
N MET A 322 -4.37 -0.62 8.11
CA MET A 322 -3.24 0.21 7.70
C MET A 322 -2.00 0.04 8.59
N SER A 323 -2.07 -0.71 9.69
CA SER A 323 -1.08 -0.63 10.78
C SER A 323 -0.21 -1.87 10.98
N TRP A 324 -0.44 -2.94 10.25
CA TRP A 324 0.21 -4.25 10.43
C TRP A 324 1.66 -4.36 9.95
N HIS A 325 2.07 -3.51 9.00
CA HIS A 325 3.35 -3.65 8.28
C HIS A 325 4.58 -3.69 9.20
N GLY A 326 4.65 -2.81 10.19
CA GLY A 326 5.80 -2.71 11.09
C GLY A 326 5.99 -3.98 11.93
N VAL A 327 4.90 -4.48 12.50
CA VAL A 327 4.91 -5.68 13.36
C VAL A 327 5.25 -6.93 12.52
N LEU A 328 4.60 -7.09 11.36
CA LEU A 328 4.81 -8.25 10.49
C LEU A 328 6.23 -8.28 9.93
N LEU A 329 6.76 -7.15 9.45
CA LEU A 329 8.10 -7.08 8.88
C LEU A 329 9.21 -7.29 9.92
N SER A 330 9.04 -6.75 11.13
CA SER A 330 9.99 -6.99 12.22
C SER A 330 10.04 -8.46 12.62
N GLU A 331 8.87 -9.12 12.66
CA GLU A 331 8.81 -10.55 12.97
C GLU A 331 9.36 -11.42 11.84
N ALA A 332 9.09 -11.09 10.58
CA ALA A 332 9.68 -11.76 9.43
C ALA A 332 11.21 -11.66 9.41
N ALA A 333 11.75 -10.48 9.76
CA ALA A 333 13.19 -10.28 9.87
C ALA A 333 13.81 -11.06 11.04
N ARG A 334 13.08 -11.20 12.17
CA ARG A 334 13.50 -11.98 13.35
C ARG A 334 13.55 -13.48 13.07
N LEU A 335 12.59 -13.99 12.32
CA LEU A 335 12.46 -15.41 11.97
C LEU A 335 13.31 -15.82 10.75
N ALA A 336 13.91 -14.86 10.07
CA ALA A 336 14.72 -15.10 8.89
C ALA A 336 16.00 -15.87 9.22
N PRO A 337 16.42 -16.83 8.38
CA PRO A 337 17.74 -17.45 8.51
C PRO A 337 18.86 -16.40 8.48
N PRO A 338 20.03 -16.71 9.10
CA PRO A 338 21.19 -15.82 9.05
C PRO A 338 21.54 -15.39 7.63
N GLY A 339 21.74 -14.08 7.41
CA GLY A 339 22.06 -13.51 6.09
C GLY A 339 20.89 -13.38 5.12
N MET A 340 19.69 -13.90 5.43
CA MET A 340 18.54 -13.93 4.51
C MET A 340 17.39 -12.99 4.92
N ARG A 341 17.62 -12.01 5.79
CA ARG A 341 16.57 -11.10 6.27
C ARG A 341 15.82 -10.40 5.12
N GLY A 342 16.54 -9.88 4.14
CA GLY A 342 15.94 -9.22 2.98
C GLY A 342 15.11 -10.19 2.13
N ALA A 343 15.63 -11.40 1.87
CA ALA A 343 14.92 -12.43 1.12
C ALA A 343 13.66 -12.91 1.85
N ALA A 344 13.74 -13.16 3.17
CA ALA A 344 12.58 -13.60 3.95
C ALA A 344 11.49 -12.52 4.01
N THR A 345 11.84 -11.25 4.27
CA THR A 345 10.87 -10.16 4.29
C THR A 345 10.24 -9.90 2.92
N GLY A 346 11.05 -9.91 1.85
CA GLY A 346 10.57 -9.77 0.48
C GLY A 346 9.64 -10.93 0.06
N GLY A 347 10.01 -12.16 0.44
CA GLY A 347 9.19 -13.34 0.20
C GLY A 347 7.84 -13.30 0.92
N VAL A 348 7.80 -12.90 2.19
CA VAL A 348 6.55 -12.72 2.93
C VAL A 348 5.67 -11.64 2.27
N LEU A 349 6.25 -10.51 1.89
CA LEU A 349 5.53 -9.42 1.21
C LEU A 349 4.97 -9.83 -0.15
N SER A 350 5.61 -10.74 -0.87
CA SER A 350 5.10 -11.21 -2.16
C SER A 350 3.75 -11.92 -2.03
N PHE A 351 3.51 -12.65 -0.93
CA PHE A 351 2.18 -13.20 -0.63
C PHE A 351 1.15 -12.09 -0.34
N GLY A 352 1.57 -10.98 0.23
CA GLY A 352 0.73 -9.81 0.38
C GLY A 352 0.27 -9.23 -0.97
N GLN A 353 1.14 -9.22 -1.99
CA GLN A 353 0.74 -8.79 -3.34
C GLN A 353 -0.24 -9.77 -4.00
N VAL A 354 -0.08 -11.07 -3.73
CA VAL A 354 -1.07 -12.08 -4.16
C VAL A 354 -2.43 -11.82 -3.51
N GLY A 355 -2.45 -11.48 -2.22
CA GLY A 355 -3.67 -11.08 -1.52
C GLY A 355 -4.30 -9.82 -2.09
N ALA A 356 -3.48 -8.81 -2.38
CA ALA A 356 -3.90 -7.55 -3.02
C ALA A 356 -4.43 -7.75 -4.45
N PHE A 357 -4.05 -8.83 -5.11
CA PHE A 357 -4.64 -9.25 -6.38
C PHE A 357 -5.97 -10.00 -6.17
N ILE A 358 -5.94 -11.09 -5.39
CA ILE A 358 -7.04 -12.04 -5.29
C ILE A 358 -8.27 -11.44 -4.61
N LEU A 359 -8.12 -10.75 -3.46
CA LEU A 359 -9.28 -10.33 -2.69
C LEU A 359 -10.09 -9.22 -3.37
N PRO A 360 -9.50 -8.17 -3.96
CA PRO A 360 -10.27 -7.20 -4.76
C PRO A 360 -10.93 -7.81 -6.00
N VAL A 361 -10.31 -8.82 -6.64
CA VAL A 361 -10.91 -9.53 -7.79
C VAL A 361 -12.13 -10.36 -7.34
N ILE A 362 -12.04 -11.05 -6.19
CA ILE A 362 -13.19 -11.73 -5.59
C ILE A 362 -14.29 -10.73 -5.25
N TYR A 363 -13.93 -9.57 -4.67
CA TYR A 363 -14.87 -8.49 -4.40
C TYR A 363 -15.59 -8.03 -5.67
N ALA A 364 -14.84 -7.77 -6.75
CA ALA A 364 -15.40 -7.37 -8.03
C ALA A 364 -16.33 -8.42 -8.63
N ALA A 365 -15.89 -9.68 -8.66
CA ALA A 365 -16.64 -10.77 -9.25
C ALA A 365 -18.01 -10.98 -8.54
N GLN A 366 -18.01 -10.91 -7.20
CA GLN A 366 -19.27 -11.02 -6.46
C GLN A 366 -20.12 -9.74 -6.62
N LEU A 367 -19.53 -8.55 -6.71
CA LEU A 367 -20.26 -7.31 -6.92
C LEU A 367 -21.01 -7.33 -8.24
N ALA A 368 -20.38 -7.82 -9.31
CA ALA A 368 -21.01 -7.98 -10.63
C ALA A 368 -22.24 -8.91 -10.61
N VAL A 369 -22.26 -9.90 -9.69
CA VAL A 369 -23.38 -10.87 -9.59
C VAL A 369 -24.47 -10.40 -8.62
N THR A 370 -24.06 -9.83 -7.48
CA THR A 370 -24.98 -9.56 -6.35
C THR A 370 -25.34 -8.10 -6.17
N ASN A 371 -24.62 -7.18 -6.82
CA ASN A 371 -24.70 -5.72 -6.60
C ASN A 371 -24.55 -5.32 -5.11
N SER A 372 -23.90 -6.16 -4.29
CA SER A 372 -23.75 -5.94 -2.85
C SER A 372 -22.31 -5.69 -2.44
N HIS A 373 -21.98 -4.46 -2.05
CA HIS A 373 -20.70 -4.13 -1.46
C HIS A 373 -20.47 -4.82 -0.09
N GLY A 374 -21.54 -5.03 0.68
CA GLY A 374 -21.46 -5.69 1.99
C GLY A 374 -20.93 -7.12 1.90
N ILE A 375 -21.43 -7.91 0.94
CA ILE A 375 -20.92 -9.28 0.71
C ILE A 375 -19.43 -9.25 0.33
N GLY A 376 -19.01 -8.27 -0.46
CA GLY A 376 -17.60 -8.09 -0.83
C GLY A 376 -16.70 -7.93 0.37
N PHE A 377 -17.08 -7.09 1.35
CA PHE A 377 -16.31 -6.90 2.56
C PHE A 377 -16.28 -8.15 3.46
N ILE A 378 -17.40 -8.88 3.58
CA ILE A 378 -17.42 -10.16 4.30
C ILE A 378 -16.43 -11.15 3.68
N LEU A 379 -16.50 -11.39 2.39
CA LEU A 379 -15.62 -12.33 1.69
C LEU A 379 -14.16 -11.97 1.84
N CYS A 380 -13.82 -10.68 1.70
CA CYS A 380 -12.45 -10.19 1.89
C CYS A 380 -12.00 -10.24 3.37
N GLY A 381 -12.93 -10.21 4.33
CA GLY A 381 -12.67 -10.32 5.76
C GLY A 381 -12.41 -11.76 6.25
N LEU A 382 -12.92 -12.78 5.55
CA LEU A 382 -12.79 -14.18 5.97
C LEU A 382 -11.33 -14.65 6.15
N PRO A 383 -10.39 -14.38 5.22
CA PRO A 383 -8.99 -14.77 5.42
C PRO A 383 -8.39 -14.14 6.69
N ALA A 384 -8.72 -12.86 6.98
CA ALA A 384 -8.27 -12.21 8.19
C ALA A 384 -8.87 -12.86 9.45
N LEU A 385 -10.15 -13.24 9.44
CA LEU A 385 -10.78 -13.99 10.54
C LEU A 385 -10.06 -15.31 10.81
N VAL A 386 -9.80 -16.10 9.77
CA VAL A 386 -9.11 -17.40 9.89
C VAL A 386 -7.72 -17.21 10.49
N VAL A 387 -6.92 -16.29 9.93
CA VAL A 387 -5.57 -15.99 10.44
C VAL A 387 -5.62 -15.53 11.90
N GLY A 388 -6.55 -14.65 12.25
CA GLY A 388 -6.71 -14.14 13.61
C GLY A 388 -7.01 -15.24 14.61
N VAL A 389 -7.94 -16.14 14.29
CA VAL A 389 -8.30 -17.28 15.15
C VAL A 389 -7.13 -18.26 15.33
N VAL A 390 -6.43 -18.59 14.25
CA VAL A 390 -5.27 -19.49 14.30
C VAL A 390 -4.16 -18.89 15.16
N MET A 391 -3.73 -17.67 14.87
CA MET A 391 -2.67 -16.99 15.62
C MET A 391 -3.04 -16.77 17.11
N TRP A 392 -4.31 -16.51 17.41
CA TRP A 392 -4.78 -16.38 18.78
C TRP A 392 -4.67 -17.70 19.55
N ARG A 393 -5.13 -18.80 18.96
CA ARG A 393 -5.03 -20.15 19.56
C ARG A 393 -3.58 -20.55 19.82
N ASP A 394 -2.69 -20.35 18.85
CA ASP A 394 -1.28 -20.70 18.98
C ASP A 394 -0.56 -19.82 20.03
N SER A 395 -0.93 -18.55 20.14
CA SER A 395 -0.37 -17.66 21.15
C SER A 395 -0.78 -18.02 22.61
N ARG A 396 -1.90 -18.74 22.79
CA ARG A 396 -2.33 -19.27 24.11
C ARG A 396 -1.62 -20.56 24.48
N ARG A 397 -1.18 -21.37 23.50
CA ARG A 397 -0.44 -22.62 23.73
C ARG A 397 1.03 -22.38 24.06
N ALA A 398 1.57 -21.23 23.68
CA ALA A 398 2.96 -20.84 23.91
C ALA A 398 3.16 -19.97 25.17
N ALA A 399 2.11 -19.61 25.87
CA ALA A 399 2.09 -18.89 27.15
C ALA A 399 1.84 -19.83 28.31
#